data_a87704493b2ede36ac3887464a81ca96
#
_entry.id   a87704493b2ede36ac3887464a81ca96
#
_cell.length_a   1.000
_cell.length_b   1.000
_cell.length_c   1.000
_cell.angle_alpha   90.00
_cell.angle_beta   90.00
_cell.angle_gamma   90.00
#
_symmetry.space_group_name_H-M   'P 1'
#
loop_
_entity.id
_entity.type
_entity.pdbx_description
1 polymer ?
#
loop_
_entity_poly.entity_id
_entity_poly.type
_entity_poly.pdbx_seq_one_letter_code
_entity_poly.pdbx_strand_id
1 'polypeptide(L)'
;RRYGLASGGDAPAAWRRRPPQPADLAFPAGSNPRLEAIGGEWATSLPPLARLEAARQLFTAQGLRYTLAPATLPDTAPLDALLFSTREGFCEHFASSFTALMRAAGVPARVVIGYQGGEWVPADGWGSGYLDVRQRDAHAWSEVWLEPNGWVRVDPTAWVAPQRIA
;
A
#
# COMPACT_ATOMS: atom_id res chain seq x y z
N ARG A 1 14.26 -15.03 -17.18
CA ARG A 1 14.85 -15.77 -16.05
C ARG A 1 13.74 -16.58 -15.38
N ARG A 2 13.97 -17.84 -15.09
CA ARG A 2 13.04 -18.68 -14.32
C ARG A 2 13.51 -18.70 -12.87
N TYR A 3 12.60 -18.53 -11.94
CA TYR A 3 12.85 -18.60 -10.51
C TYR A 3 11.98 -19.72 -9.93
N GLY A 4 12.58 -20.60 -9.14
CA GLY A 4 11.83 -21.54 -8.32
C GLY A 4 11.37 -20.83 -7.05
N LEU A 5 10.06 -20.82 -6.81
CA LEU A 5 9.46 -20.34 -5.57
C LEU A 5 8.92 -21.51 -4.79
N ALA A 6 9.25 -21.59 -3.51
CA ALA A 6 8.64 -22.52 -2.58
C ALA A 6 7.70 -21.74 -1.64
N SER A 7 6.44 -22.18 -1.55
CA SER A 7 5.53 -21.71 -0.52
C SER A 7 5.81 -22.46 0.76
N GLY A 8 6.25 -21.77 1.79
CA GLY A 8 6.33 -22.36 3.15
C GLY A 8 4.95 -22.38 3.77
N GLY A 9 4.45 -23.57 4.13
CA GLY A 9 3.11 -23.84 4.66
C GLY A 9 2.48 -22.81 5.62
N ASP A 10 1.42 -23.18 6.33
CA ASP A 10 0.49 -22.31 7.09
C ASP A 10 1.05 -21.60 8.33
N ALA A 11 2.36 -21.63 8.59
CA ALA A 11 2.95 -20.85 9.67
C ALA A 11 2.83 -19.34 9.36
N PRO A 12 2.28 -18.52 10.27
CA PRO A 12 2.29 -17.08 10.10
C PRO A 12 3.71 -16.64 9.80
N ALA A 13 3.92 -16.01 8.65
CA ALA A 13 5.25 -15.64 8.20
C ALA A 13 5.96 -14.87 9.32
N ALA A 14 7.13 -15.33 9.75
CA ALA A 14 7.87 -14.75 10.88
C ALA A 14 8.12 -13.25 10.72
N TRP A 15 8.13 -12.75 9.48
CA TRP A 15 8.26 -11.32 9.14
C TRP A 15 7.08 -10.46 9.68
N ARG A 16 5.87 -11.01 9.80
CA ARG A 16 4.71 -10.28 10.33
C ARG A 16 4.89 -9.88 11.79
N ARG A 17 5.72 -10.62 12.53
CA ARG A 17 6.00 -10.36 13.95
C ARG A 17 7.29 -9.59 14.19
N ARG A 18 8.06 -9.28 13.13
CA ARG A 18 9.27 -8.47 13.28
C ARG A 18 8.87 -7.03 13.64
N PRO A 19 9.31 -6.51 14.80
CA PRO A 19 8.97 -5.16 15.22
C PRO A 19 9.35 -4.10 14.18
N PRO A 20 8.62 -2.99 14.10
CA PRO A 20 8.95 -1.89 13.21
C PRO A 20 10.30 -1.27 13.53
N GLN A 21 10.94 -0.72 12.52
CA GLN A 21 12.18 0.03 12.61
C GLN A 21 11.86 1.53 12.63
N PRO A 22 12.78 2.40 13.09
CA PRO A 22 12.59 3.86 13.00
C PRO A 22 12.25 4.37 11.60
N ALA A 23 12.80 3.72 10.56
CA ALA A 23 12.50 4.04 9.16
C ALA A 23 11.03 3.84 8.79
N ASP A 24 10.30 2.96 9.48
CA ASP A 24 8.89 2.70 9.22
C ASP A 24 7.98 3.83 9.74
N LEU A 25 8.51 4.75 10.55
CA LEU A 25 7.86 5.98 11.00
C LEU A 25 8.45 7.23 10.35
N ALA A 26 9.56 7.10 9.62
CA ALA A 26 10.23 8.24 9.03
C ALA A 26 9.35 8.89 7.95
N PHE A 27 9.16 10.19 8.09
CA PHE A 27 8.46 11.04 7.14
C PHE A 27 9.19 12.38 7.02
N PRO A 28 9.53 12.85 5.80
CA PRO A 28 10.22 14.11 5.63
C PRO A 28 9.30 15.30 6.02
N ALA A 29 9.61 15.96 7.13
CA ALA A 29 8.82 17.06 7.64
C ALA A 29 8.71 18.21 6.61
N GLY A 30 7.52 18.75 6.43
CA GLY A 30 7.23 19.83 5.48
C GLY A 30 7.13 19.39 4.02
N SER A 31 7.28 18.09 3.73
CA SER A 31 7.21 17.58 2.36
C SER A 31 5.79 17.54 1.79
N ASN A 32 4.78 17.34 2.64
CA ASN A 32 3.36 17.31 2.28
C ASN A 32 2.52 17.90 3.43
N PRO A 33 2.47 19.23 3.56
CA PRO A 33 1.94 19.91 4.75
C PRO A 33 0.50 19.57 5.11
N ARG A 34 -0.36 19.38 4.10
CA ARG A 34 -1.77 19.06 4.34
C ARG A 34 -1.94 17.62 4.86
N LEU A 35 -1.23 16.68 4.27
CA LEU A 35 -1.20 15.30 4.72
C LEU A 35 -0.62 15.20 6.14
N GLU A 36 0.45 15.95 6.42
CA GLU A 36 1.07 16.01 7.75
C GLU A 36 0.12 16.57 8.81
N ALA A 37 -0.61 17.65 8.48
CA ALA A 37 -1.60 18.22 9.39
C ALA A 37 -2.71 17.23 9.74
N ILE A 38 -3.24 16.51 8.75
CA ILE A 38 -4.26 15.48 8.96
C ILE A 38 -3.71 14.33 9.82
N GLY A 39 -2.53 13.81 9.48
CA GLY A 39 -1.89 12.75 10.24
C GLY A 39 -1.59 13.17 11.69
N GLY A 40 -1.07 14.37 11.90
CA GLY A 40 -0.78 14.92 13.22
C GLY A 40 -2.04 15.07 14.10
N GLU A 41 -3.14 15.52 13.52
CA GLU A 41 -4.43 15.57 14.21
C GLU A 41 -4.88 14.16 14.65
N TRP A 42 -4.80 13.19 13.78
CA TRP A 42 -5.17 11.80 14.11
C TRP A 42 -4.23 11.19 15.14
N ALA A 43 -2.94 11.53 15.10
CA ALA A 43 -1.98 11.03 16.08
C ALA A 43 -2.33 11.41 17.52
N THR A 44 -2.99 12.55 17.72
CA THR A 44 -3.39 13.06 19.04
C THR A 44 -4.82 12.69 19.43
N SER A 45 -5.72 12.49 18.43
CA SER A 45 -7.17 12.32 18.69
C SER A 45 -7.69 10.89 18.55
N LEU A 46 -6.98 10.01 17.84
CA LEU A 46 -7.46 8.67 17.50
C LEU A 46 -6.49 7.57 17.93
N PRO A 47 -6.99 6.39 18.34
CA PRO A 47 -6.14 5.19 18.51
C PRO A 47 -5.72 4.63 17.13
N PRO A 48 -4.63 3.82 17.06
CA PRO A 48 -4.04 3.36 15.79
C PRO A 48 -5.02 2.73 14.80
N LEU A 49 -5.90 1.86 15.26
CA LEU A 49 -6.90 1.21 14.40
C LEU A 49 -7.92 2.23 13.82
N ALA A 50 -8.31 3.23 14.61
CA ALA A 50 -9.21 4.28 14.14
C ALA A 50 -8.54 5.20 13.12
N ARG A 51 -7.20 5.40 13.20
CA ARG A 51 -6.42 6.13 12.18
C ARG A 51 -6.46 5.42 10.84
N LEU A 52 -6.36 4.08 10.82
CA LEU A 52 -6.51 3.29 9.61
C LEU A 52 -7.89 3.48 8.98
N GLU A 53 -8.95 3.41 9.79
CA GLU A 53 -10.32 3.60 9.30
C GLU A 53 -10.55 5.04 8.80
N ALA A 54 -10.01 6.04 9.48
CA ALA A 54 -10.06 7.43 9.03
C ALA A 54 -9.35 7.61 7.68
N ALA A 55 -8.21 6.94 7.48
CA ALA A 55 -7.51 6.96 6.20
C ALA A 55 -8.35 6.32 5.08
N ARG A 56 -9.00 5.19 5.35
CA ARG A 56 -9.91 4.54 4.40
C ARG A 56 -11.04 5.48 4.00
N GLN A 57 -11.67 6.15 4.97
CA GLN A 57 -12.74 7.12 4.73
C GLN A 57 -12.25 8.31 3.90
N LEU A 58 -11.06 8.85 4.22
CA LEU A 58 -10.45 9.92 3.45
C LEU A 58 -10.27 9.52 1.98
N PHE A 59 -9.65 8.37 1.71
CA PHE A 59 -9.41 7.90 0.34
C PHE A 59 -10.72 7.70 -0.43
N THR A 60 -11.73 7.13 0.22
CA THR A 60 -13.05 6.92 -0.39
C THR A 60 -13.76 8.25 -0.70
N ALA A 61 -13.64 9.24 0.20
CA ALA A 61 -14.31 10.53 0.06
C ALA A 61 -13.66 11.45 -0.98
N GLN A 62 -12.37 11.28 -1.31
CA GLN A 62 -11.66 12.15 -2.24
C GLN A 62 -12.05 11.96 -3.71
N GLY A 63 -12.78 10.90 -4.07
CA GLY A 63 -13.12 10.62 -5.46
C GLY A 63 -11.89 10.32 -6.32
N LEU A 64 -10.92 9.59 -5.74
CA LEU A 64 -9.70 9.18 -6.42
C LEU A 64 -10.02 8.25 -7.59
N ARG A 65 -9.23 8.35 -8.68
CA ARG A 65 -9.39 7.55 -9.89
C ARG A 65 -8.13 6.77 -10.23
N TYR A 66 -8.29 5.51 -10.57
CA TYR A 66 -7.19 4.69 -11.05
C TYR A 66 -6.93 4.94 -12.54
N THR A 67 -5.68 5.25 -12.87
CA THR A 67 -5.19 5.37 -14.26
C THR A 67 -3.73 4.98 -14.34
N LEU A 68 -3.32 4.33 -15.42
CA LEU A 68 -1.91 4.03 -15.70
C LEU A 68 -1.16 5.19 -16.36
N ALA A 69 -1.86 6.27 -16.72
CA ALA A 69 -1.30 7.47 -17.30
C ALA A 69 -1.75 8.72 -16.52
N PRO A 70 -1.40 8.82 -15.21
CA PRO A 70 -1.76 9.99 -14.41
C PRO A 70 -0.99 11.22 -14.88
N ALA A 71 -1.53 12.39 -14.55
CA ALA A 71 -0.79 13.64 -14.68
C ALA A 71 0.49 13.63 -13.84
N THR A 72 1.53 14.27 -14.32
CA THR A 72 2.78 14.44 -13.55
C THR A 72 2.51 15.21 -12.27
N LEU A 73 2.93 14.66 -11.16
CA LEU A 73 2.84 15.33 -9.87
C LEU A 73 3.90 16.43 -9.76
N PRO A 74 3.62 17.51 -9.06
CA PRO A 74 4.61 18.56 -8.81
C PRO A 74 5.74 18.06 -7.90
N ASP A 75 6.92 18.69 -8.01
CA ASP A 75 8.07 18.38 -7.14
C ASP A 75 7.82 18.77 -5.68
N THR A 76 6.95 19.75 -5.46
CA THR A 76 6.58 20.24 -4.12
C THR A 76 5.23 19.66 -3.71
N ALA A 77 5.17 19.04 -2.53
CA ALA A 77 4.00 18.43 -1.93
C ALA A 77 3.25 17.47 -2.88
N PRO A 78 3.96 16.49 -3.50
CA PRO A 78 3.36 15.63 -4.52
C PRO A 78 2.19 14.77 -3.99
N LEU A 79 2.24 14.32 -2.74
CA LEU A 79 1.17 13.50 -2.17
C LEU A 79 -0.06 14.34 -1.81
N ASP A 80 0.13 15.58 -1.40
CA ASP A 80 -0.98 16.53 -1.23
C ASP A 80 -1.65 16.81 -2.58
N ALA A 81 -0.86 17.05 -3.63
CA ALA A 81 -1.38 17.24 -4.98
C ALA A 81 -2.16 16.00 -5.45
N LEU A 82 -1.63 14.81 -5.24
CA LEU A 82 -2.30 13.56 -5.59
C LEU A 82 -3.66 13.42 -4.89
N LEU A 83 -3.68 13.54 -3.57
CA LEU A 83 -4.89 13.27 -2.78
C LEU A 83 -5.96 14.36 -2.93
N PHE A 84 -5.55 15.63 -3.10
CA PHE A 84 -6.48 16.74 -2.95
C PHE A 84 -6.69 17.57 -4.22
N SER A 85 -5.85 17.38 -5.25
CA SER A 85 -5.92 18.15 -6.50
C SER A 85 -6.10 17.28 -7.72
N THR A 86 -5.09 16.50 -8.14
CA THR A 86 -5.15 15.68 -9.35
C THR A 86 -6.10 14.49 -9.20
N ARG A 87 -6.08 13.84 -8.05
CA ARG A 87 -6.94 12.70 -7.70
C ARG A 87 -6.83 11.52 -8.66
N GLU A 88 -5.70 11.38 -9.32
CA GLU A 88 -5.42 10.35 -10.31
C GLU A 88 -4.11 9.64 -10.00
N GLY A 89 -4.09 8.31 -10.13
CA GLY A 89 -2.90 7.55 -9.88
C GLY A 89 -3.10 6.05 -10.12
N PHE A 90 -2.08 5.28 -9.82
CA PHE A 90 -2.10 3.82 -9.80
C PHE A 90 -1.58 3.30 -8.46
N CYS A 91 -1.43 1.98 -8.32
CA CYS A 91 -1.17 1.33 -7.04
C CYS A 91 -0.01 1.95 -6.24
N GLU A 92 1.12 2.29 -6.89
CA GLU A 92 2.26 2.93 -6.19
C GLU A 92 1.91 4.29 -5.60
N HIS A 93 1.12 5.10 -6.32
CA HIS A 93 0.66 6.40 -5.85
C HIS A 93 -0.21 6.27 -4.59
N PHE A 94 -1.18 5.35 -4.62
CA PHE A 94 -2.09 5.14 -3.50
C PHE A 94 -1.38 4.51 -2.30
N ALA A 95 -0.53 3.51 -2.52
CA ALA A 95 0.26 2.89 -1.46
C ALA A 95 1.22 3.88 -0.81
N SER A 96 1.91 4.72 -1.60
CA SER A 96 2.83 5.74 -1.08
C SER A 96 2.11 6.80 -0.27
N SER A 97 0.98 7.31 -0.77
CA SER A 97 0.19 8.33 -0.07
C SER A 97 -0.40 7.81 1.24
N PHE A 98 -0.93 6.59 1.23
CA PHE A 98 -1.44 5.96 2.43
C PHE A 98 -0.33 5.68 3.46
N THR A 99 0.81 5.14 3.02
CA THR A 99 1.96 4.89 3.90
C THR A 99 2.46 6.18 4.55
N ALA A 100 2.59 7.25 3.77
CA ALA A 100 2.98 8.57 4.27
C ALA A 100 1.99 9.10 5.31
N LEU A 101 0.69 9.00 5.03
CA LEU A 101 -0.38 9.43 5.95
C LEU A 101 -0.34 8.65 7.26
N MET A 102 -0.14 7.33 7.20
CA MET A 102 -0.02 6.50 8.40
C MET A 102 1.21 6.87 9.23
N ARG A 103 2.36 7.11 8.59
CA ARG A 103 3.57 7.58 9.27
C ARG A 103 3.36 8.93 9.93
N ALA A 104 2.76 9.88 9.24
CA ALA A 104 2.39 11.19 9.80
C ALA A 104 1.42 11.04 10.99
N ALA A 105 0.56 10.03 10.95
CA ALA A 105 -0.35 9.69 12.05
C ALA A 105 0.32 8.84 13.16
N GLY A 106 1.64 8.64 13.13
CA GLY A 106 2.38 7.89 14.15
C GLY A 106 2.14 6.37 14.11
N VAL A 107 1.65 5.83 13.00
CA VAL A 107 1.50 4.38 12.77
C VAL A 107 2.64 3.91 11.88
N PRO A 108 3.49 2.96 12.33
CA PRO A 108 4.52 2.41 11.48
C PRO A 108 3.93 1.80 10.22
N ALA A 109 4.45 2.19 9.07
CA ALA A 109 3.93 1.76 7.78
C ALA A 109 5.05 1.65 6.73
N ARG A 110 4.87 0.77 5.75
CA ARG A 110 5.81 0.59 4.64
C ARG A 110 5.08 0.25 3.34
N VAL A 111 5.66 0.66 2.23
CA VAL A 111 5.23 0.22 0.90
C VAL A 111 5.87 -1.13 0.60
N VAL A 112 5.08 -2.04 0.06
CA VAL A 112 5.54 -3.34 -0.42
C VAL A 112 5.29 -3.41 -1.92
N ILE A 113 6.29 -3.84 -2.66
CA ILE A 113 6.21 -4.05 -4.11
C ILE A 113 6.32 -5.53 -4.39
N GLY A 114 5.45 -6.05 -5.23
CA GLY A 114 5.41 -7.46 -5.59
C GLY A 114 4.53 -7.70 -6.81
N TYR A 115 3.88 -8.83 -6.82
CA TYR A 115 2.97 -9.22 -7.89
C TYR A 115 1.63 -9.67 -7.31
N GLN A 116 0.56 -9.39 -8.03
CA GLN A 116 -0.79 -9.82 -7.68
C GLN A 116 -1.42 -10.50 -8.88
N GLY A 117 -1.77 -11.78 -8.70
CA GLY A 117 -2.28 -12.60 -9.79
C GLY A 117 -1.18 -13.32 -10.56
N GLY A 118 -1.51 -13.68 -11.80
CA GLY A 118 -0.73 -14.49 -12.71
C GLY A 118 -1.65 -15.49 -13.41
N GLU A 119 -1.18 -16.09 -14.48
CA GLU A 119 -1.90 -17.07 -15.28
C GLU A 119 -1.37 -18.47 -14.97
N TRP A 120 -2.24 -19.36 -14.51
CA TRP A 120 -1.85 -20.75 -14.31
C TRP A 120 -1.75 -21.46 -15.66
N VAL A 121 -0.56 -21.92 -15.99
CA VAL A 121 -0.31 -22.74 -17.19
C VAL A 121 -0.23 -24.20 -16.78
N PRO A 122 -1.21 -25.03 -17.17
CA PRO A 122 -1.18 -26.45 -16.86
C PRO A 122 0.00 -27.14 -17.54
N ALA A 123 0.46 -28.24 -16.96
CA ALA A 123 1.52 -29.03 -17.59
C ALA A 123 1.00 -29.79 -18.82
N ASP A 124 1.81 -29.83 -19.86
CA ASP A 124 1.61 -30.73 -20.99
C ASP A 124 2.13 -32.14 -20.61
N GLY A 125 1.23 -33.02 -20.12
CA GLY A 125 1.57 -34.39 -19.75
C GLY A 125 1.94 -34.57 -18.26
N TRP A 126 3.03 -35.26 -17.94
CA TRP A 126 3.39 -35.76 -16.60
C TRP A 126 4.10 -34.75 -15.71
N GLY A 127 4.09 -33.49 -16.03
CA GLY A 127 4.77 -32.42 -15.25
C GLY A 127 3.84 -31.67 -14.30
N SER A 128 4.43 -30.81 -13.46
CA SER A 128 3.69 -29.79 -12.69
C SER A 128 3.48 -28.55 -13.55
N GLY A 129 2.28 -27.97 -13.52
CA GLY A 129 2.02 -26.67 -14.12
C GLY A 129 2.87 -25.55 -13.45
N TYR A 130 2.79 -24.36 -13.99
CA TYR A 130 3.47 -23.19 -13.42
C TYR A 130 2.58 -21.94 -13.46
N LEU A 131 2.87 -20.99 -12.60
CA LEU A 131 2.23 -19.69 -12.62
C LEU A 131 3.06 -18.73 -13.49
N ASP A 132 2.47 -18.23 -14.57
CA ASP A 132 3.08 -17.19 -15.41
C ASP A 132 2.76 -15.81 -14.83
N VAL A 133 3.76 -15.16 -14.26
CA VAL A 133 3.64 -13.83 -13.65
C VAL A 133 4.35 -12.83 -14.56
N ARG A 134 3.61 -11.83 -15.01
CA ARG A 134 4.09 -10.84 -15.97
C ARG A 134 4.20 -9.45 -15.34
N GLN A 135 4.86 -8.53 -16.05
CA GLN A 135 4.99 -7.14 -15.59
C GLN A 135 3.63 -6.45 -15.35
N ARG A 136 2.60 -6.81 -16.09
CA ARG A 136 1.24 -6.30 -15.87
C ARG A 136 0.62 -6.72 -14.52
N ASP A 137 1.18 -7.77 -13.91
CA ASP A 137 0.75 -8.29 -12.61
C ASP A 137 1.52 -7.63 -11.45
N ALA A 138 2.48 -6.73 -11.77
CA ALA A 138 3.19 -5.95 -10.76
C ALA A 138 2.20 -5.07 -9.98
N HIS A 139 2.36 -5.06 -8.66
CA HIS A 139 1.47 -4.37 -7.76
C HIS A 139 2.20 -3.82 -6.54
N ALA A 140 1.71 -2.69 -6.03
CA ALA A 140 2.18 -2.09 -4.80
C ALA A 140 1.02 -1.98 -3.80
N TRP A 141 1.32 -2.33 -2.55
CA TRP A 141 0.39 -2.17 -1.43
C TRP A 141 1.14 -1.65 -0.21
N SER A 142 0.44 -1.47 0.89
CA SER A 142 1.04 -1.05 2.14
C SER A 142 0.93 -2.14 3.20
N GLU A 143 1.82 -2.08 4.17
CA GLU A 143 1.69 -2.79 5.43
C GLU A 143 1.78 -1.80 6.57
N VAL A 144 0.94 -1.97 7.58
CA VAL A 144 0.90 -1.16 8.80
C VAL A 144 1.08 -2.04 10.02
N TRP A 145 1.78 -1.51 11.03
CA TRP A 145 1.93 -2.22 12.30
C TRP A 145 0.77 -1.93 13.23
N LEU A 146 0.02 -2.97 13.57
CA LEU A 146 -1.12 -2.90 14.49
C LEU A 146 -1.01 -3.99 15.56
N GLU A 147 -0.85 -3.58 16.81
CA GLU A 147 -0.88 -4.53 17.94
C GLU A 147 -2.28 -5.14 18.11
N PRO A 148 -2.41 -6.43 18.47
CA PRO A 148 -1.35 -7.43 18.65
C PRO A 148 -0.99 -8.18 17.34
N ASN A 149 -1.53 -7.78 16.20
CA ASN A 149 -1.48 -8.54 14.95
C ASN A 149 -0.10 -8.46 14.24
N GLY A 150 0.71 -7.45 14.55
CA GLY A 150 1.96 -7.17 13.84
C GLY A 150 1.71 -6.45 12.51
N TRP A 151 2.48 -6.78 11.47
CA TRP A 151 2.32 -6.21 10.13
C TRP A 151 1.03 -6.71 9.46
N VAL A 152 0.14 -5.79 9.16
CA VAL A 152 -1.14 -6.04 8.49
C VAL A 152 -1.10 -5.45 7.09
N ARG A 153 -1.42 -6.26 6.07
CA ARG A 153 -1.55 -5.79 4.68
C ARG A 153 -2.76 -4.88 4.55
N VAL A 154 -2.54 -3.75 3.92
CA VAL A 154 -3.58 -2.79 3.52
C VAL A 154 -3.35 -2.41 2.07
N ASP A 155 -4.36 -2.56 1.24
CA ASP A 155 -4.28 -2.23 -0.17
C ASP A 155 -5.22 -1.07 -0.49
N PRO A 156 -4.70 0.17 -0.53
CA PRO A 156 -5.54 1.34 -0.80
C PRO A 156 -6.15 1.35 -2.20
N THR A 157 -5.57 0.61 -3.15
CA THR A 157 -6.14 0.46 -4.49
C THR A 157 -7.51 -0.21 -4.43
N ALA A 158 -7.74 -1.10 -3.47
CA ALA A 158 -9.05 -1.74 -3.29
C ALA A 158 -10.17 -0.74 -2.92
N TRP A 159 -9.82 0.37 -2.31
CA TRP A 159 -10.80 1.42 -1.97
C TRP A 159 -11.12 2.34 -3.15
N VAL A 160 -10.18 2.49 -4.08
CA VAL A 160 -10.29 3.38 -5.25
C VAL A 160 -10.82 2.63 -6.48
N ALA A 161 -10.32 1.43 -6.70
CA ALA A 161 -10.60 0.62 -7.88
C ALA A 161 -10.62 -0.87 -7.54
N PRO A 162 -11.64 -1.36 -6.81
CA PRO A 162 -11.71 -2.75 -6.34
C PRO A 162 -11.59 -3.78 -7.47
N GLN A 163 -12.05 -3.46 -8.66
CA GLN A 163 -11.93 -4.32 -9.85
C GLN A 163 -10.48 -4.57 -10.30
N ARG A 164 -9.51 -3.81 -9.78
CA ARG A 164 -8.08 -4.01 -10.07
C ARG A 164 -7.42 -5.00 -9.12
N ILE A 165 -8.11 -5.35 -8.03
CA ILE A 165 -7.61 -6.21 -6.96
C ILE A 165 -8.32 -7.58 -6.96
N ALA A 166 -9.39 -7.69 -7.72
CA ALA A 166 -10.19 -8.92 -7.84
C ALA A 166 -9.48 -10.03 -8.64
#